data_7de44c7815b66f3e5f27dcff5f96330c
#
_entry.id   7de44c7815b66f3e5f27dcff5f96330c
#
_cell.length_a   1.000
_cell.length_b   1.000
_cell.length_c   1.000
_cell.angle_alpha   90.00
_cell.angle_beta   90.00
_cell.angle_gamma   90.00
#
_symmetry.space_group_name_H-M   'P 1'
#
loop_
_entity.id
_entity.type
_entity.pdbx_description
1 polymer ?
#
loop_
_entity_poly.entity_id
_entity_poly.type
_entity_poly.pdbx_seq_one_letter_code
_entity_poly.pdbx_strand_id
1 'polypeptide(L)'
;KGEKINLTESRAVLHTALRASKNQKILVDEKDIMPEISAVKLKMKSFSMSLLDGNHKGFKGDKITDVVNIGIGGSDLGPSMVVESLSHYKTDLNIHFISNIDGDHLNQILNKINPETTIFIIVSKTFTTIETLTNANSVRSWFLKSASENDISKHFVAVSSNVEKAIEYGISSENIFPMWDWVGGRFSLWSSVGLSICLSIGYEKFEELLSGAREADEHFRNSDFSKNIPVIMACLSVWYNNFFNYQSHAIIPYSENLKSFS
;
A
#
# COMPACT_ATOMS: atom_id res chain seq x y z
N LYS A 1 -12.04 4.77 -17.97
CA LYS A 1 -11.85 5.59 -19.19
C LYS A 1 -11.16 6.95 -18.88
N GLY A 2 -10.79 7.22 -17.63
CA GLY A 2 -10.13 8.46 -17.25
C GLY A 2 -11.07 9.66 -17.02
N GLU A 3 -12.37 9.45 -17.10
CA GLU A 3 -13.35 10.49 -16.80
C GLU A 3 -13.31 10.86 -15.31
N LYS A 4 -13.48 12.16 -15.00
CA LYS A 4 -13.45 12.69 -13.62
C LYS A 4 -14.78 12.43 -12.91
N ILE A 5 -15.08 11.15 -12.65
CA ILE A 5 -16.34 10.72 -12.02
C ILE A 5 -16.40 10.97 -10.51
N ASN A 6 -15.28 11.24 -9.84
CA ASN A 6 -15.26 11.75 -8.47
C ASN A 6 -15.53 13.27 -8.53
N LEU A 7 -16.81 13.63 -8.41
CA LEU A 7 -17.27 15.02 -8.56
C LEU A 7 -16.80 15.92 -7.41
N THR A 8 -16.62 15.40 -6.20
CA THR A 8 -16.21 16.18 -5.02
C THR A 8 -14.76 16.63 -5.09
N GLU A 9 -13.90 15.84 -5.72
CA GLU A 9 -12.48 16.14 -5.84
C GLU A 9 -12.03 16.42 -7.28
N SER A 10 -12.97 16.38 -8.24
CA SER A 10 -12.72 16.57 -9.70
C SER A 10 -11.62 15.65 -10.23
N ARG A 11 -11.62 14.37 -9.83
CA ARG A 11 -10.60 13.38 -10.18
C ARG A 11 -11.16 12.19 -10.94
N ALA A 12 -10.32 11.59 -11.76
CA ALA A 12 -10.55 10.24 -12.27
C ALA A 12 -10.48 9.22 -11.13
N VAL A 13 -11.10 8.04 -11.31
CA VAL A 13 -11.08 6.93 -10.36
C VAL A 13 -10.55 5.71 -11.11
N LEU A 14 -9.25 5.47 -11.02
CA LEU A 14 -8.54 4.50 -11.86
C LEU A 14 -7.70 3.48 -11.06
N HIS A 15 -8.12 3.14 -9.84
CA HIS A 15 -7.45 2.05 -9.11
C HIS A 15 -7.37 0.75 -9.91
N THR A 16 -8.29 0.54 -10.87
CA THR A 16 -8.26 -0.61 -11.79
C THR A 16 -7.09 -0.56 -12.78
N ALA A 17 -6.55 0.62 -13.10
CA ALA A 17 -5.39 0.75 -13.97
C ALA A 17 -4.12 0.13 -13.35
N LEU A 18 -4.02 0.13 -12.03
CA LEU A 18 -2.88 -0.42 -11.29
C LEU A 18 -2.69 -1.94 -11.52
N ARG A 19 -3.75 -2.63 -11.90
CA ARG A 19 -3.79 -4.07 -12.16
C ARG A 19 -4.22 -4.43 -13.60
N ALA A 20 -4.34 -3.41 -14.46
CA ALA A 20 -4.66 -3.61 -15.87
C ALA A 20 -3.53 -4.36 -16.61
N SER A 21 -3.87 -4.95 -17.77
CA SER A 21 -2.88 -5.58 -18.64
C SER A 21 -1.85 -4.56 -19.12
N LYS A 22 -0.57 -4.96 -19.20
CA LYS A 22 0.54 -4.09 -19.65
C LYS A 22 0.34 -3.50 -21.04
N ASN A 23 -0.45 -4.18 -21.90
CA ASN A 23 -0.72 -3.74 -23.27
C ASN A 23 -1.93 -2.79 -23.36
N GLN A 24 -2.62 -2.54 -22.28
CA GLN A 24 -3.77 -1.66 -22.25
C GLN A 24 -3.32 -0.19 -22.18
N LYS A 25 -3.93 0.66 -23.02
CA LYS A 25 -3.75 2.11 -22.96
C LYS A 25 -4.87 2.73 -22.13
N ILE A 26 -4.53 3.51 -21.12
CA ILE A 26 -5.47 4.21 -20.25
C ILE A 26 -5.09 5.68 -20.18
N LEU A 27 -5.99 6.56 -20.58
CA LEU A 27 -5.73 7.99 -20.65
C LEU A 27 -6.30 8.73 -19.44
N VAL A 28 -5.53 9.65 -18.90
CA VAL A 28 -5.97 10.69 -17.95
C VAL A 28 -5.49 12.02 -18.51
N ASP A 29 -6.40 12.96 -18.71
CA ASP A 29 -6.11 14.26 -19.33
C ASP A 29 -5.22 14.11 -20.61
N GLU A 30 -5.64 13.19 -21.51
CA GLU A 30 -5.00 12.82 -22.78
C GLU A 30 -3.64 12.10 -22.66
N LYS A 31 -3.08 11.95 -21.47
CA LYS A 31 -1.81 11.27 -21.21
C LYS A 31 -2.05 9.80 -20.88
N ASP A 32 -1.28 8.91 -21.53
CA ASP A 32 -1.25 7.48 -21.16
C ASP A 32 -0.51 7.29 -19.84
N ILE A 33 -1.21 6.76 -18.83
CA ILE A 33 -0.68 6.55 -17.48
C ILE A 33 0.00 5.18 -17.29
N MET A 34 -0.14 4.25 -18.23
CA MET A 34 0.37 2.89 -18.09
C MET A 34 1.90 2.81 -18.04
N PRO A 35 2.68 3.64 -18.79
CA PRO A 35 4.13 3.67 -18.65
C PRO A 35 4.61 4.06 -17.25
N GLU A 36 3.97 5.04 -16.61
CA GLU A 36 4.32 5.46 -15.24
C GLU A 36 4.02 4.36 -14.22
N ILE A 37 2.86 3.70 -14.32
CA ILE A 37 2.50 2.56 -13.48
C ILE A 37 3.54 1.45 -13.62
N SER A 38 3.94 1.14 -14.86
CA SER A 38 4.93 0.11 -15.14
C SER A 38 6.29 0.44 -14.54
N ALA A 39 6.72 1.69 -14.62
CA ALA A 39 7.98 2.17 -14.05
C ALA A 39 7.99 2.02 -12.52
N VAL A 40 6.89 2.40 -11.84
CA VAL A 40 6.76 2.26 -10.38
C VAL A 40 6.77 0.79 -9.98
N LYS A 41 6.06 -0.08 -10.69
CA LYS A 41 6.06 -1.53 -10.43
C LYS A 41 7.45 -2.15 -10.60
N LEU A 42 8.19 -1.75 -11.63
CA LEU A 42 9.59 -2.18 -11.81
C LEU A 42 10.49 -1.70 -10.67
N LYS A 43 10.31 -0.47 -10.21
CA LYS A 43 11.02 0.07 -9.04
C LYS A 43 10.71 -0.73 -7.78
N MET A 44 9.43 -1.05 -7.52
CA MET A 44 9.03 -1.90 -6.41
C MET A 44 9.67 -3.29 -6.50
N LYS A 45 9.67 -3.90 -7.69
CA LYS A 45 10.33 -5.19 -7.94
C LYS A 45 11.82 -5.14 -7.61
N SER A 46 12.53 -4.17 -8.18
CA SER A 46 13.98 -4.04 -7.97
C SER A 46 14.33 -3.80 -6.51
N PHE A 47 13.57 -2.97 -5.82
CA PHE A 47 13.76 -2.69 -4.39
C PHE A 47 13.49 -3.94 -3.54
N SER A 48 12.37 -4.64 -3.80
CA SER A 48 12.03 -5.87 -3.10
C SER A 48 13.12 -6.94 -3.27
N MET A 49 13.57 -7.17 -4.50
CA MET A 49 14.64 -8.13 -4.77
C MET A 49 15.95 -7.74 -4.07
N SER A 50 16.32 -6.46 -4.11
CA SER A 50 17.54 -5.97 -3.46
C SER A 50 17.55 -6.21 -1.95
N LEU A 51 16.40 -6.06 -1.28
CA LEU A 51 16.26 -6.36 0.15
C LEU A 51 16.32 -7.87 0.42
N LEU A 52 15.56 -8.66 -0.32
CA LEU A 52 15.46 -10.11 -0.12
C LEU A 52 16.79 -10.82 -0.40
N ASP A 53 17.50 -10.41 -1.45
CA ASP A 53 18.82 -10.93 -1.81
C ASP A 53 19.94 -10.42 -0.87
N GLY A 54 19.65 -9.46 0.02
CA GLY A 54 20.64 -8.86 0.93
C GLY A 54 21.63 -7.93 0.24
N ASN A 55 21.31 -7.45 -0.97
CA ASN A 55 22.11 -6.45 -1.69
C ASN A 55 21.91 -5.05 -1.10
N HIS A 56 20.69 -4.71 -0.67
CA HIS A 56 20.42 -3.53 0.11
C HIS A 56 20.77 -3.81 1.57
N LYS A 57 21.67 -3.03 2.13
CA LYS A 57 22.18 -3.21 3.48
C LYS A 57 21.94 -1.99 4.33
N GLY A 58 21.76 -2.22 5.63
CA GLY A 58 21.71 -1.17 6.62
C GLY A 58 23.02 -0.39 6.73
N PHE A 59 23.03 0.65 7.56
CA PHE A 59 24.16 1.58 7.63
C PHE A 59 25.46 0.96 8.16
N LYS A 60 25.38 -0.16 8.91
CA LYS A 60 26.56 -0.93 9.35
C LYS A 60 26.95 -2.07 8.40
N GLY A 61 26.18 -2.27 7.33
CA GLY A 61 26.46 -3.29 6.33
C GLY A 61 25.73 -4.63 6.54
N ASP A 62 24.83 -4.69 7.52
CA ASP A 62 24.03 -5.88 7.81
C ASP A 62 22.81 -5.99 6.87
N LYS A 63 22.34 -7.22 6.66
CA LYS A 63 21.13 -7.52 5.90
C LYS A 63 19.92 -6.95 6.65
N ILE A 64 18.97 -6.38 5.91
CA ILE A 64 17.69 -5.93 6.45
C ILE A 64 16.85 -7.15 6.86
N THR A 65 16.27 -7.09 8.05
CA THR A 65 15.41 -8.13 8.64
C THR A 65 14.00 -7.64 8.94
N ASP A 66 13.85 -6.34 9.13
CA ASP A 66 12.58 -5.74 9.56
C ASP A 66 12.16 -4.59 8.65
N VAL A 67 10.87 -4.46 8.44
CA VAL A 67 10.25 -3.37 7.70
C VAL A 67 9.12 -2.79 8.53
N VAL A 68 9.09 -1.50 8.72
CA VAL A 68 8.04 -0.79 9.45
C VAL A 68 7.26 0.09 8.48
N ASN A 69 6.00 -0.22 8.25
CA ASN A 69 5.07 0.59 7.47
C ASN A 69 4.41 1.63 8.40
N ILE A 70 4.62 2.90 8.12
CA ILE A 70 4.07 4.02 8.90
C ILE A 70 3.00 4.70 8.05
N GLY A 71 1.75 4.50 8.39
CA GLY A 71 0.62 5.03 7.61
C GLY A 71 -0.69 4.81 8.34
N ILE A 72 -1.74 5.55 8.00
CA ILE A 72 -3.07 5.44 8.63
C ILE A 72 -4.17 5.23 7.58
N GLY A 73 -5.28 4.63 7.96
CA GLY A 73 -6.42 4.37 7.08
C GLY A 73 -6.05 3.49 5.90
N GLY A 74 -6.23 3.95 4.67
CA GLY A 74 -5.91 3.18 3.47
C GLY A 74 -4.42 2.85 3.29
N SER A 75 -3.54 3.58 3.98
CA SER A 75 -2.10 3.34 3.98
C SER A 75 -1.66 2.27 4.99
N ASP A 76 -2.58 1.76 5.80
CA ASP A 76 -2.37 0.75 6.83
C ASP A 76 -3.29 -0.47 6.64
N LEU A 77 -4.62 -0.26 6.73
CA LEU A 77 -5.61 -1.33 6.87
C LEU A 77 -5.57 -2.37 5.74
N GLY A 78 -5.51 -1.92 4.49
CA GLY A 78 -5.42 -2.83 3.34
C GLY A 78 -4.11 -3.62 3.32
N PRO A 79 -2.95 -2.97 3.39
CA PRO A 79 -1.67 -3.65 3.46
C PRO A 79 -1.54 -4.60 4.66
N SER A 80 -1.92 -4.20 5.87
CA SER A 80 -1.80 -5.04 7.08
C SER A 80 -2.68 -6.28 6.98
N MET A 81 -3.94 -6.13 6.52
CA MET A 81 -4.84 -7.24 6.29
C MET A 81 -4.28 -8.25 5.27
N VAL A 82 -3.71 -7.78 4.16
CA VAL A 82 -3.15 -8.66 3.12
C VAL A 82 -1.89 -9.37 3.63
N VAL A 83 -1.00 -8.66 4.34
CA VAL A 83 0.20 -9.26 4.96
C VAL A 83 -0.18 -10.37 5.93
N GLU A 84 -1.21 -10.15 6.76
CA GLU A 84 -1.73 -11.17 7.69
C GLU A 84 -2.35 -12.34 6.94
N SER A 85 -3.24 -12.07 5.98
CA SER A 85 -4.01 -13.12 5.27
C SER A 85 -3.12 -14.00 4.39
N LEU A 86 -2.03 -13.47 3.85
CA LEU A 86 -1.08 -14.19 3.00
C LEU A 86 0.21 -14.60 3.74
N SER A 87 0.16 -14.65 5.07
CA SER A 87 1.33 -14.96 5.92
C SER A 87 2.01 -16.31 5.61
N HIS A 88 1.30 -17.25 4.99
CA HIS A 88 1.87 -18.52 4.53
C HIS A 88 2.81 -18.40 3.32
N TYR A 89 2.83 -17.23 2.64
CA TYR A 89 3.80 -16.87 1.60
C TYR A 89 4.93 -15.96 2.13
N LYS A 90 5.00 -15.73 3.44
CA LYS A 90 5.94 -14.78 4.05
C LYS A 90 7.38 -15.05 3.62
N THR A 91 8.08 -13.99 3.26
CA THR A 91 9.54 -13.95 3.08
C THR A 91 10.26 -13.97 4.44
N ASP A 92 11.58 -13.83 4.43
CA ASP A 92 12.38 -13.71 5.67
C ASP A 92 12.24 -12.34 6.38
N LEU A 93 11.56 -11.37 5.75
CA LEU A 93 11.33 -10.04 6.33
C LEU A 93 10.18 -10.04 7.32
N ASN A 94 10.37 -9.41 8.47
CA ASN A 94 9.30 -9.12 9.43
C ASN A 94 8.66 -7.78 9.09
N ILE A 95 7.36 -7.77 8.85
CA ILE A 95 6.62 -6.54 8.53
C ILE A 95 5.84 -6.08 9.75
N HIS A 96 6.06 -4.83 10.15
CA HIS A 96 5.40 -4.17 11.27
C HIS A 96 4.59 -2.97 10.75
N PHE A 97 3.50 -2.64 11.42
CA PHE A 97 2.63 -1.52 11.05
C PHE A 97 2.49 -0.55 12.22
N ILE A 98 2.69 0.74 11.97
CA ILE A 98 2.45 1.84 12.90
C ILE A 98 1.39 2.74 12.26
N SER A 99 0.21 2.84 12.88
CA SER A 99 -0.95 3.54 12.33
C SER A 99 -1.34 4.74 13.17
N ASN A 100 -2.04 4.53 14.27
CA ASN A 100 -2.53 5.59 15.13
C ASN A 100 -1.38 6.31 15.88
N ILE A 101 -1.64 7.52 16.37
CA ILE A 101 -0.76 8.20 17.35
C ILE A 101 -0.95 7.51 18.70
N ASP A 102 -0.22 6.45 18.90
CA ASP A 102 -0.22 5.63 20.12
C ASP A 102 1.23 5.34 20.50
N GLY A 103 1.70 6.02 21.55
CA GLY A 103 3.08 5.89 22.02
C GLY A 103 3.42 4.51 22.56
N ASP A 104 2.46 3.80 23.15
CA ASP A 104 2.67 2.46 23.67
C ASP A 104 2.84 1.45 22.54
N HIS A 105 2.00 1.50 21.51
CA HIS A 105 2.13 0.68 20.34
C HIS A 105 3.44 0.96 19.59
N LEU A 106 3.77 2.24 19.39
CA LEU A 106 5.05 2.64 18.80
C LEU A 106 6.23 2.02 19.56
N ASN A 107 6.27 2.19 20.88
CA ASN A 107 7.36 1.67 21.73
C ASN A 107 7.43 0.12 21.69
N GLN A 108 6.28 -0.56 21.66
CA GLN A 108 6.25 -2.02 21.53
C GLN A 108 6.92 -2.50 20.23
N ILE A 109 6.76 -1.77 19.14
CA ILE A 109 7.42 -2.08 17.86
C ILE A 109 8.91 -1.74 17.94
N LEU A 110 9.27 -0.52 18.36
CA LEU A 110 10.65 -0.06 18.42
C LEU A 110 11.54 -0.91 19.34
N ASN A 111 10.96 -1.51 20.39
CA ASN A 111 11.68 -2.43 21.29
C ASN A 111 11.94 -3.83 20.68
N LYS A 112 11.28 -4.18 19.58
CA LYS A 112 11.44 -5.49 18.92
C LYS A 112 12.40 -5.47 17.73
N ILE A 113 12.72 -4.28 17.23
CA ILE A 113 13.50 -4.09 15.99
C ILE A 113 14.87 -3.49 16.28
N ASN A 114 15.81 -3.72 15.37
CA ASN A 114 17.13 -3.11 15.41
C ASN A 114 17.22 -1.99 14.34
N PRO A 115 17.58 -0.74 14.68
CA PRO A 115 17.70 0.34 13.71
C PRO A 115 18.69 0.02 12.58
N GLU A 116 19.71 -0.80 12.84
CA GLU A 116 20.73 -1.19 11.86
C GLU A 116 20.22 -2.08 10.74
N THR A 117 19.12 -2.80 10.98
CA THR A 117 18.55 -3.80 10.06
C THR A 117 17.08 -3.53 9.70
N THR A 118 16.59 -2.33 9.93
CA THR A 118 15.18 -1.97 9.70
C THR A 118 15.00 -0.95 8.58
N ILE A 119 14.03 -1.18 7.68
CA ILE A 119 13.52 -0.20 6.70
C ILE A 119 12.24 0.43 7.24
N PHE A 120 12.12 1.75 7.12
CA PHE A 120 10.92 2.52 7.46
C PHE A 120 10.25 3.06 6.19
N ILE A 121 9.00 2.66 5.94
CA ILE A 121 8.21 3.11 4.79
C ILE A 121 7.17 4.11 5.29
N ILE A 122 7.35 5.39 4.97
CA ILE A 122 6.40 6.46 5.30
C ILE A 122 5.35 6.53 4.19
N VAL A 123 4.13 6.12 4.50
CA VAL A 123 3.03 6.02 3.51
C VAL A 123 2.01 7.13 3.77
N SER A 124 2.09 8.19 2.98
CA SER A 124 1.14 9.31 3.07
C SER A 124 0.90 9.94 1.70
N LYS A 125 -0.33 9.87 1.19
CA LYS A 125 -0.67 10.39 -0.15
C LYS A 125 -0.24 11.85 -0.34
N THR A 126 -0.59 12.71 0.59
CA THR A 126 -0.30 14.16 0.53
C THR A 126 1.00 14.55 1.22
N PHE A 127 1.59 13.62 1.95
CA PHE A 127 2.73 13.84 2.85
C PHE A 127 2.50 14.99 3.85
N THR A 128 1.23 15.06 4.37
CA THR A 128 0.77 16.07 5.34
C THR A 128 -0.09 15.47 6.44
N THR A 129 -0.31 14.15 6.44
CA THR A 129 -1.13 13.46 7.43
C THR A 129 -0.44 13.54 8.79
N ILE A 130 -1.08 14.21 9.74
CA ILE A 130 -0.47 14.54 11.04
C ILE A 130 -0.06 13.28 11.79
N GLU A 131 -0.92 12.27 11.83
CA GLU A 131 -0.66 10.99 12.51
C GLU A 131 0.58 10.30 11.94
N THR A 132 0.64 10.18 10.61
CA THR A 132 1.76 9.55 9.92
C THR A 132 3.06 10.31 10.17
N LEU A 133 3.07 11.63 10.04
CA LEU A 133 4.27 12.44 10.23
C LEU A 133 4.72 12.48 11.69
N THR A 134 3.79 12.48 12.65
CA THR A 134 4.13 12.41 14.08
C THR A 134 4.83 11.10 14.41
N ASN A 135 4.28 9.97 13.94
CA ASN A 135 4.91 8.67 14.10
C ASN A 135 6.25 8.60 13.37
N ALA A 136 6.33 9.09 12.14
CA ALA A 136 7.57 9.11 11.36
C ALA A 136 8.67 9.94 12.04
N ASN A 137 8.34 11.09 12.62
CA ASN A 137 9.28 11.92 13.37
C ASN A 137 9.78 11.23 14.64
N SER A 138 8.89 10.54 15.35
CA SER A 138 9.23 9.75 16.53
C SER A 138 10.18 8.61 16.20
N VAL A 139 9.89 7.88 15.13
CA VAL A 139 10.76 6.81 14.60
C VAL A 139 12.11 7.36 14.14
N ARG A 140 12.12 8.47 13.39
CA ARG A 140 13.37 9.13 12.96
C ARG A 140 14.23 9.56 14.14
N SER A 141 13.63 10.17 15.15
CA SER A 141 14.33 10.57 16.37
C SER A 141 14.90 9.38 17.15
N TRP A 142 14.18 8.25 17.16
CA TRP A 142 14.67 7.01 17.74
C TRP A 142 15.83 6.44 16.92
N PHE A 143 15.72 6.37 15.59
CA PHE A 143 16.75 5.90 14.68
C PHE A 143 18.06 6.68 14.82
N LEU A 144 17.98 8.00 14.88
CA LEU A 144 19.13 8.90 14.98
C LEU A 144 19.87 8.83 16.34
N LYS A 145 19.36 8.09 17.32
CA LYS A 145 20.14 7.77 18.52
C LYS A 145 21.29 6.81 18.24
N SER A 146 21.21 6.03 17.17
CA SER A 146 22.17 4.99 16.79
C SER A 146 22.83 5.23 15.44
N ALA A 147 22.30 6.17 14.63
CA ALA A 147 22.71 6.46 13.26
C ALA A 147 22.88 7.97 13.05
N SER A 148 23.41 8.35 11.90
CA SER A 148 23.56 9.74 11.46
C SER A 148 22.50 10.12 10.42
N GLU A 149 22.36 11.42 10.14
CA GLU A 149 21.47 11.92 9.08
C GLU A 149 21.83 11.36 7.69
N ASN A 150 23.10 11.07 7.42
CA ASN A 150 23.55 10.47 6.17
C ASN A 150 23.05 9.03 5.99
N ASP A 151 22.69 8.35 7.09
CA ASP A 151 22.21 6.97 7.07
C ASP A 151 20.71 6.87 6.77
N ILE A 152 19.98 7.99 6.85
CA ILE A 152 18.54 8.07 6.52
C ILE A 152 18.27 7.50 5.13
N SER A 153 19.10 7.80 4.14
CA SER A 153 18.94 7.33 2.76
C SER A 153 18.99 5.82 2.60
N LYS A 154 19.56 5.09 3.56
CA LYS A 154 19.62 3.62 3.54
C LYS A 154 18.42 2.95 4.21
N HIS A 155 17.66 3.70 5.00
CA HIS A 155 16.65 3.14 5.89
C HIS A 155 15.24 3.71 5.70
N PHE A 156 15.12 4.93 5.16
CA PHE A 156 13.84 5.59 5.01
C PHE A 156 13.40 5.65 3.54
N VAL A 157 12.15 5.25 3.34
CA VAL A 157 11.46 5.19 2.05
C VAL A 157 10.13 5.92 2.17
N ALA A 158 9.70 6.61 1.15
CA ALA A 158 8.40 7.26 1.11
C ALA A 158 7.50 6.70 0.01
N VAL A 159 6.22 6.61 0.31
CA VAL A 159 5.15 6.36 -0.67
C VAL A 159 4.21 7.57 -0.64
N SER A 160 4.22 8.36 -1.71
CA SER A 160 3.46 9.62 -1.75
C SER A 160 3.14 10.07 -3.18
N SER A 161 2.06 10.84 -3.36
CA SER A 161 1.84 11.63 -4.57
C SER A 161 2.56 12.99 -4.51
N ASN A 162 2.98 13.42 -3.33
CA ASN A 162 3.71 14.67 -3.13
C ASN A 162 5.22 14.40 -2.93
N VAL A 163 5.91 14.25 -4.05
CA VAL A 163 7.35 13.94 -4.08
C VAL A 163 8.17 15.06 -3.45
N GLU A 164 7.79 16.33 -3.69
CA GLU A 164 8.51 17.51 -3.19
C GLU A 164 8.54 17.51 -1.64
N LYS A 165 7.40 17.32 -0.99
CA LYS A 165 7.35 17.25 0.48
C LYS A 165 8.11 16.06 1.06
N ALA A 166 8.16 14.94 0.37
CA ALA A 166 8.97 13.81 0.80
C ALA A 166 10.47 14.13 0.73
N ILE A 167 10.91 14.86 -0.29
CA ILE A 167 12.29 15.35 -0.41
C ILE A 167 12.59 16.39 0.68
N GLU A 168 11.69 17.35 0.92
CA GLU A 168 11.83 18.34 1.99
C GLU A 168 11.94 17.70 3.38
N TYR A 169 11.28 16.56 3.60
CA TYR A 169 11.40 15.77 4.82
C TYR A 169 12.76 15.08 4.97
N GLY A 170 13.55 14.99 3.90
CA GLY A 170 14.88 14.39 3.86
C GLY A 170 14.92 12.98 3.26
N ILE A 171 13.86 12.54 2.55
CA ILE A 171 13.88 11.29 1.82
C ILE A 171 14.56 11.49 0.47
N SER A 172 15.55 10.66 0.16
CA SER A 172 16.22 10.67 -1.14
C SER A 172 15.24 10.35 -2.28
N SER A 173 15.32 11.05 -3.40
CA SER A 173 14.39 10.89 -4.54
C SER A 173 14.33 9.47 -5.08
N GLU A 174 15.43 8.74 -5.01
CA GLU A 174 15.52 7.32 -5.37
C GLU A 174 14.70 6.42 -4.44
N ASN A 175 14.45 6.85 -3.20
CA ASN A 175 13.68 6.13 -2.19
C ASN A 175 12.20 6.54 -2.14
N ILE A 176 11.73 7.36 -3.08
CA ILE A 176 10.33 7.77 -3.15
C ILE A 176 9.61 6.93 -4.20
N PHE A 177 8.56 6.24 -3.78
CA PHE A 177 7.66 5.47 -4.64
C PHE A 177 6.40 6.30 -4.89
N PRO A 178 6.23 6.88 -6.07
CA PRO A 178 5.08 7.73 -6.35
C PRO A 178 3.79 6.94 -6.41
N MET A 179 2.71 7.62 -6.03
CA MET A 179 1.34 7.21 -6.28
C MET A 179 0.57 8.37 -6.94
N TRP A 180 -0.67 8.15 -7.33
CA TRP A 180 -1.40 9.11 -8.16
C TRP A 180 -2.69 9.59 -7.50
N ASP A 181 -3.12 10.78 -7.85
CA ASP A 181 -4.34 11.41 -7.33
C ASP A 181 -5.62 10.63 -7.65
N TRP A 182 -5.64 9.97 -8.80
CA TRP A 182 -6.74 9.12 -9.25
C TRP A 182 -6.83 7.77 -8.50
N VAL A 183 -5.97 7.53 -7.51
CA VAL A 183 -6.05 6.40 -6.59
C VAL A 183 -6.64 6.87 -5.27
N GLY A 184 -7.85 6.41 -4.95
CA GLY A 184 -8.46 6.65 -3.65
C GLY A 184 -7.74 5.88 -2.54
N GLY A 185 -7.65 6.46 -1.31
CA GLY A 185 -6.92 5.88 -0.19
C GLY A 185 -7.34 4.44 0.12
N ARG A 186 -8.64 4.16 0.26
CA ARG A 186 -9.17 2.82 0.53
C ARG A 186 -9.02 1.80 -0.61
N PHE A 187 -8.59 2.25 -1.80
CA PHE A 187 -8.32 1.40 -2.96
C PHE A 187 -6.83 1.39 -3.33
N SER A 188 -5.95 1.84 -2.44
CA SER A 188 -4.55 2.12 -2.77
C SER A 188 -3.60 0.94 -2.61
N LEU A 189 -4.00 -0.14 -1.94
CA LEU A 189 -3.11 -1.31 -1.73
C LEU A 189 -2.54 -1.91 -3.04
N TRP A 190 -3.22 -1.69 -4.16
CA TRP A 190 -2.80 -2.12 -5.50
C TRP A 190 -1.68 -1.27 -6.11
N SER A 191 -1.40 -0.10 -5.51
CA SER A 191 -0.34 0.85 -5.93
C SER A 191 0.97 0.60 -5.19
N SER A 192 1.87 1.58 -5.20
CA SER A 192 3.08 1.61 -4.37
C SER A 192 2.80 1.54 -2.86
N VAL A 193 1.57 1.84 -2.41
CA VAL A 193 1.12 1.59 -1.03
C VAL A 193 1.26 0.10 -0.66
N GLY A 194 1.13 -0.81 -1.62
CA GLY A 194 1.38 -2.24 -1.45
C GLY A 194 2.85 -2.65 -1.37
N LEU A 195 3.80 -1.71 -1.22
CA LEU A 195 5.22 -2.05 -1.10
C LEU A 195 5.49 -2.96 0.09
N SER A 196 4.84 -2.74 1.23
CA SER A 196 4.94 -3.63 2.40
C SER A 196 4.40 -5.05 2.12
N ILE A 197 3.34 -5.17 1.31
CA ILE A 197 2.83 -6.47 0.84
C ILE A 197 3.89 -7.14 -0.05
N CYS A 198 4.42 -6.39 -1.03
CA CYS A 198 5.45 -6.87 -1.96
C CYS A 198 6.69 -7.39 -1.21
N LEU A 199 7.11 -6.71 -0.14
CA LEU A 199 8.21 -7.14 0.71
C LEU A 199 7.85 -8.37 1.56
N SER A 200 6.61 -8.47 2.01
CA SER A 200 6.13 -9.59 2.82
C SER A 200 6.05 -10.92 2.06
N ILE A 201 5.49 -10.91 0.84
CA ILE A 201 5.19 -12.14 0.09
C ILE A 201 6.00 -12.30 -1.19
N GLY A 202 6.90 -11.36 -1.48
CA GLY A 202 7.65 -11.29 -2.74
C GLY A 202 6.87 -10.67 -3.89
N TYR A 203 7.61 -10.09 -4.85
CA TYR A 203 7.01 -9.35 -5.97
C TYR A 203 6.12 -10.23 -6.86
N GLU A 204 6.52 -11.46 -7.13
CA GLU A 204 5.77 -12.39 -7.98
C GLU A 204 4.39 -12.69 -7.39
N LYS A 205 4.30 -12.93 -6.09
CA LYS A 205 3.01 -13.15 -5.40
C LYS A 205 2.17 -11.89 -5.33
N PHE A 206 2.79 -10.72 -5.22
CA PHE A 206 2.09 -9.45 -5.35
C PHE A 206 1.47 -9.26 -6.75
N GLU A 207 2.18 -9.61 -7.83
CA GLU A 207 1.62 -9.59 -9.19
C GLU A 207 0.48 -10.62 -9.37
N GLU A 208 0.55 -11.79 -8.74
CA GLU A 208 -0.55 -12.77 -8.73
C GLU A 208 -1.80 -12.19 -8.04
N LEU A 209 -1.63 -11.50 -6.90
CA LEU A 209 -2.70 -10.79 -6.21
C LEU A 209 -3.35 -9.73 -7.12
N LEU A 210 -2.54 -8.93 -7.84
CA LEU A 210 -3.03 -7.97 -8.82
C LEU A 210 -3.77 -8.66 -9.97
N SER A 211 -3.30 -9.83 -10.41
CA SER A 211 -3.95 -10.60 -11.48
C SER A 211 -5.34 -11.08 -11.07
N GLY A 212 -5.50 -11.62 -9.86
CA GLY A 212 -6.81 -12.03 -9.34
C GLY A 212 -7.79 -10.86 -9.26
N ALA A 213 -7.32 -9.70 -8.80
CA ALA A 213 -8.14 -8.49 -8.77
C ALA A 213 -8.51 -7.98 -10.18
N ARG A 214 -7.64 -8.15 -11.19
CA ARG A 214 -7.95 -7.87 -12.60
C ARG A 214 -9.04 -8.79 -13.12
N GLU A 215 -9.00 -10.08 -12.82
CA GLU A 215 -10.05 -11.03 -13.22
C GLU A 215 -11.43 -10.62 -12.67
N ALA A 216 -11.47 -10.13 -11.43
CA ALA A 216 -12.70 -9.58 -10.84
C ALA A 216 -13.17 -8.31 -11.58
N ASP A 217 -12.25 -7.40 -11.99
CA ASP A 217 -12.59 -6.23 -12.80
C ASP A 217 -13.16 -6.62 -14.16
N GLU A 218 -12.59 -7.63 -14.81
CA GLU A 218 -13.05 -8.12 -16.11
C GLU A 218 -14.40 -8.82 -15.99
N HIS A 219 -14.60 -9.61 -14.95
CA HIS A 219 -15.89 -10.19 -14.62
C HIS A 219 -16.98 -9.10 -14.44
N PHE A 220 -16.68 -8.06 -13.67
CA PHE A 220 -17.60 -6.95 -13.47
C PHE A 220 -17.98 -6.24 -14.77
N ARG A 221 -17.02 -6.03 -15.68
CA ARG A 221 -17.25 -5.30 -16.95
C ARG A 221 -17.97 -6.11 -18.00
N ASN A 222 -17.75 -7.42 -18.06
CA ASN A 222 -18.09 -8.23 -19.22
C ASN A 222 -19.21 -9.25 -18.94
N SER A 223 -19.55 -9.53 -17.68
CA SER A 223 -20.60 -10.48 -17.35
C SER A 223 -22.00 -9.87 -17.48
N ASP A 224 -22.96 -10.66 -17.97
CA ASP A 224 -24.36 -10.31 -17.93
C ASP A 224 -24.83 -10.03 -16.51
N PHE A 225 -25.74 -9.09 -16.29
CA PHE A 225 -26.20 -8.68 -14.98
C PHE A 225 -26.69 -9.84 -14.10
N SER A 226 -27.33 -10.83 -14.70
CA SER A 226 -27.80 -12.04 -13.99
C SER A 226 -26.70 -12.97 -13.49
N LYS A 227 -25.47 -12.80 -13.95
CA LYS A 227 -24.28 -13.59 -13.58
C LYS A 227 -23.19 -12.72 -12.96
N ASN A 228 -23.37 -11.42 -12.92
CA ASN A 228 -22.39 -10.45 -12.44
C ASN A 228 -22.43 -10.38 -10.90
N ILE A 229 -21.48 -11.01 -10.24
CA ILE A 229 -21.45 -11.11 -8.77
C ILE A 229 -21.52 -9.74 -8.08
N PRO A 230 -20.68 -8.74 -8.41
CA PRO A 230 -20.77 -7.42 -7.80
C PRO A 230 -22.14 -6.73 -8.01
N VAL A 231 -22.75 -6.87 -9.18
CA VAL A 231 -24.07 -6.30 -9.47
C VAL A 231 -25.15 -6.98 -8.64
N ILE A 232 -25.13 -8.32 -8.56
CA ILE A 232 -26.07 -9.09 -7.74
C ILE A 232 -25.96 -8.70 -6.27
N MET A 233 -24.73 -8.61 -5.74
CA MET A 233 -24.48 -8.18 -4.36
C MET A 233 -25.03 -6.77 -4.09
N ALA A 234 -24.82 -5.82 -5.02
CA ALA A 234 -25.33 -4.46 -4.89
C ALA A 234 -26.87 -4.45 -4.91
N CYS A 235 -27.52 -5.22 -5.81
CA CYS A 235 -28.98 -5.35 -5.86
C CYS A 235 -29.53 -5.95 -4.56
N LEU A 236 -28.90 -6.99 -4.01
CA LEU A 236 -29.27 -7.58 -2.73
C LEU A 236 -29.15 -6.57 -1.57
N SER A 237 -28.05 -5.80 -1.55
CA SER A 237 -27.85 -4.73 -0.55
C SER A 237 -28.98 -3.70 -0.60
N VAL A 238 -29.33 -3.20 -1.79
CA VAL A 238 -30.43 -2.25 -1.98
C VAL A 238 -31.75 -2.90 -1.54
N TRP A 239 -31.99 -4.14 -1.92
CA TRP A 239 -33.21 -4.86 -1.58
C TRP A 239 -33.37 -5.01 -0.06
N TYR A 240 -32.37 -5.47 0.62
CA TYR A 240 -32.41 -5.64 2.08
C TYR A 240 -32.55 -4.29 2.80
N ASN A 241 -31.82 -3.26 2.40
CA ASN A 241 -31.92 -1.96 3.04
C ASN A 241 -33.26 -1.26 2.76
N ASN A 242 -33.67 -1.16 1.50
CA ASN A 242 -34.80 -0.31 1.11
C ASN A 242 -36.14 -0.98 1.29
N PHE A 243 -36.23 -2.32 1.15
CA PHE A 243 -37.50 -3.05 1.21
C PHE A 243 -37.70 -3.81 2.52
N PHE A 244 -36.63 -4.30 3.16
CA PHE A 244 -36.71 -5.00 4.44
C PHE A 244 -36.25 -4.18 5.63
N ASN A 245 -35.75 -2.97 5.40
CA ASN A 245 -35.34 -2.04 6.44
C ASN A 245 -34.18 -2.56 7.31
N TYR A 246 -33.33 -3.42 6.78
CA TYR A 246 -32.12 -3.87 7.47
C TYR A 246 -31.05 -2.78 7.43
N GLN A 247 -30.56 -2.38 8.59
CA GLN A 247 -29.66 -1.23 8.73
C GLN A 247 -28.19 -1.60 8.87
N SER A 248 -27.88 -2.88 8.93
CA SER A 248 -26.52 -3.37 9.11
C SER A 248 -26.18 -4.48 8.11
N HIS A 249 -24.89 -4.55 7.77
CA HIS A 249 -24.32 -5.60 6.93
C HIS A 249 -23.15 -6.22 7.68
N ALA A 250 -23.21 -7.52 7.96
CA ALA A 250 -22.11 -8.27 8.57
C ALA A 250 -21.30 -8.98 7.49
N ILE A 251 -19.97 -8.83 7.55
CA ILE A 251 -19.03 -9.60 6.75
C ILE A 251 -18.34 -10.59 7.69
N ILE A 252 -18.55 -11.89 7.44
CA ILE A 252 -18.07 -12.96 8.33
C ILE A 252 -17.19 -13.92 7.51
N PRO A 253 -15.88 -13.67 7.40
CA PRO A 253 -14.97 -14.59 6.73
C PRO A 253 -14.85 -15.91 7.49
N TYR A 254 -15.00 -17.03 6.81
CA TYR A 254 -14.78 -18.37 7.39
C TYR A 254 -13.34 -18.86 7.27
N SER A 255 -12.41 -17.95 7.07
CA SER A 255 -10.98 -18.20 7.05
C SER A 255 -10.31 -17.39 8.17
N GLU A 256 -9.54 -18.04 9.04
CA GLU A 256 -8.79 -17.37 10.10
C GLU A 256 -7.85 -16.31 9.53
N ASN A 257 -7.25 -16.57 8.37
CA ASN A 257 -6.36 -15.62 7.69
C ASN A 257 -7.08 -14.35 7.21
N LEU A 258 -8.39 -14.31 7.16
CA LEU A 258 -9.20 -13.17 6.75
C LEU A 258 -9.92 -12.47 7.92
N LYS A 259 -9.55 -12.76 9.18
CA LYS A 259 -10.20 -12.15 10.35
C LYS A 259 -10.14 -10.62 10.38
N SER A 260 -9.09 -10.04 9.80
CA SER A 260 -8.91 -8.58 9.69
C SER A 260 -9.53 -7.97 8.43
N PHE A 261 -10.35 -8.74 7.68
CA PHE A 261 -11.00 -8.25 6.46
C PHE A 261 -12.24 -7.39 6.74
N SER A 262 -12.91 -7.54 7.89
CA SER A 262 -14.16 -6.86 8.26
C SER A 262 -13.92 -5.50 8.86
#